data_1c77eb78e5de921d53b085afb81791f6
#
_entry.id   1c77eb78e5de921d53b085afb81791f6
#
_cell.length_a   1.000
_cell.length_b   1.000
_cell.length_c   1.000
_cell.angle_alpha   90.00
_cell.angle_beta   90.00
_cell.angle_gamma   90.00
#
_symmetry.space_group_name_H-M   'P 1'
#
loop_
_entity.id
_entity.type
_entity.pdbx_description
1 polymer ?
#
loop_
_entity_poly.entity_id
_entity_poly.type
_entity_poly.pdbx_seq_one_letter_code
_entity_poly.pdbx_strand_id
1 'polypeptide(L)'
;MREWVDLGSADVSRRGVLLGLVGVLVAGCTAPGEVSTPSPSAVPTPTPTPTPISTLTPVVDSRPRWPLTGALLDDPAAAAHAAVAVKVPDTKVEHPQLGINDADLVFVELDGYPDAAGDSSTRLVPVFHSRMPDVVGAVRSLRPVDVALLAPIHAVIGSTGAAGWVERYLGDHQAVVDAAHTYLATKGTGAYSIDQSRVRTVRGKTYYDRAVMCHPAVLGRVAGRFAEGPPQAYLPWATSEDAPSTDAGSPANRVVVPWKRGDSYAMTYDYDAGAGLYRRSMPWGQHVLQDGSRVTTDNILVVKAGLDRVKLTAGEGGAEPMHLITDASGPFIYCHGGRAVSGTWTKGGVEQPFGFTLADGSPLRVAPGRTFVELPGLEANVACT
;
A
#
# COMPACT_ATOMS: atom_id res chain seq x y z
N MET A 1 -43.32 -7.66 -15.37
CA MET A 1 -43.95 -6.69 -16.27
C MET A 1 -43.88 -5.31 -15.62
N ARG A 2 -42.88 -4.54 -15.96
CA ARG A 2 -42.88 -3.06 -15.93
C ARG A 2 -41.67 -2.59 -16.76
N GLU A 3 -41.99 -1.66 -17.63
CA GLU A 3 -41.31 -1.24 -18.84
C GLU A 3 -39.98 -0.50 -18.59
N TRP A 4 -39.10 -0.70 -19.51
CA TRP A 4 -37.90 0.10 -19.74
C TRP A 4 -38.28 1.39 -20.48
N VAL A 5 -37.83 2.52 -19.98
CA VAL A 5 -37.89 3.80 -20.70
C VAL A 5 -36.46 4.09 -21.21
N ASP A 6 -36.40 4.09 -22.53
CA ASP A 6 -35.24 4.44 -23.36
C ASP A 6 -35.16 5.97 -23.44
N LEU A 7 -34.01 6.57 -23.13
CA LEU A 7 -33.72 7.98 -23.36
C LEU A 7 -32.39 8.16 -24.08
N GLY A 8 -32.51 8.21 -25.38
CA GLY A 8 -32.00 9.19 -26.32
C GLY A 8 -30.55 9.61 -26.24
N SER A 9 -29.79 9.15 -27.22
CA SER A 9 -28.51 9.67 -27.69
C SER A 9 -28.65 11.14 -28.16
N ALA A 10 -27.80 12.02 -27.63
CA ALA A 10 -27.57 13.36 -28.19
C ALA A 10 -26.17 13.45 -28.78
N ASP A 11 -26.15 13.55 -30.08
CA ASP A 11 -25.06 13.85 -30.98
C ASP A 11 -24.60 15.29 -30.81
N VAL A 12 -23.30 15.57 -30.62
CA VAL A 12 -22.74 16.92 -30.65
C VAL A 12 -21.57 16.97 -31.61
N SER A 13 -21.87 17.69 -32.70
CA SER A 13 -21.06 17.96 -33.87
C SER A 13 -19.75 18.71 -33.59
N ARG A 14 -18.78 18.37 -34.42
CA ARG A 14 -17.53 19.09 -34.66
C ARG A 14 -17.78 20.44 -35.29
N ARG A 15 -17.15 21.50 -34.80
CA ARG A 15 -16.76 22.68 -35.58
C ARG A 15 -15.40 23.18 -35.11
N GLY A 16 -14.47 23.22 -36.03
CA GLY A 16 -13.18 23.85 -35.93
C GLY A 16 -13.21 25.35 -36.25
N VAL A 17 -12.20 26.06 -35.81
CA VAL A 17 -11.79 27.43 -36.28
C VAL A 17 -10.30 27.58 -35.95
N LEU A 18 -9.45 27.56 -36.95
CA LEU A 18 -8.73 28.66 -37.62
C LEU A 18 -7.60 29.37 -36.83
N LEU A 19 -6.44 29.30 -37.48
CA LEU A 19 -5.15 29.96 -37.27
C LEU A 19 -5.25 31.50 -37.11
N GLY A 20 -4.31 32.04 -36.35
CA GLY A 20 -3.90 33.45 -36.41
C GLY A 20 -2.42 33.57 -36.06
N LEU A 21 -1.59 33.66 -37.12
CA LEU A 21 -0.18 34.10 -37.05
C LEU A 21 -0.16 35.64 -37.01
N VAL A 22 0.58 36.23 -36.07
CA VAL A 22 1.02 37.63 -36.14
C VAL A 22 2.52 37.65 -35.88
N GLY A 23 3.25 37.99 -36.94
CA GLY A 23 4.66 38.30 -36.89
C GLY A 23 4.88 39.77 -36.54
N VAL A 24 5.88 40.06 -35.71
CA VAL A 24 6.39 41.40 -35.47
C VAL A 24 7.87 41.43 -35.82
N LEU A 25 8.17 42.14 -36.88
CA LEU A 25 9.52 42.56 -37.27
C LEU A 25 9.92 43.81 -36.42
N VAL A 26 11.10 43.77 -35.80
CA VAL A 26 11.73 44.98 -35.25
C VAL A 26 13.09 45.17 -35.91
N ALA A 27 13.20 46.31 -36.55
CA ALA A 27 14.36 46.76 -37.29
C ALA A 27 15.47 47.28 -36.33
N GLY A 28 16.72 46.98 -36.69
CA GLY A 28 17.89 47.45 -35.98
C GLY A 28 18.24 48.91 -36.28
N CYS A 29 18.78 49.59 -35.28
CA CYS A 29 19.53 50.84 -35.44
C CYS A 29 20.95 50.63 -34.99
N THR A 30 21.88 50.88 -35.91
CA THR A 30 23.32 50.97 -35.67
C THR A 30 23.69 52.40 -35.25
N ALA A 31 24.51 52.56 -34.22
CA ALA A 31 25.16 53.80 -33.85
C ALA A 31 26.70 53.60 -33.88
N PRO A 32 27.47 54.69 -34.18
CA PRO A 32 28.90 54.58 -34.56
C PRO A 32 29.81 54.49 -33.36
N GLY A 33 30.99 53.82 -33.61
CA GLY A 33 31.96 53.45 -32.60
C GLY A 33 32.81 54.64 -32.07
N GLU A 34 33.14 54.52 -30.78
CA GLU A 34 34.19 55.30 -30.14
C GLU A 34 35.50 54.52 -30.10
N VAL A 35 36.56 55.20 -30.44
CA VAL A 35 37.94 54.69 -30.42
C VAL A 35 38.46 54.76 -29.01
N SER A 36 38.69 53.58 -28.38
CA SER A 36 39.32 53.49 -27.05
C SER A 36 40.84 53.31 -27.17
N THR A 37 41.58 54.17 -26.49
CA THR A 37 43.02 54.07 -26.28
C THR A 37 43.39 52.88 -25.40
N PRO A 38 44.54 52.21 -25.62
CA PRO A 38 44.90 51.03 -24.84
C PRO A 38 45.45 51.42 -23.44
N SER A 39 44.83 50.86 -22.42
CA SER A 39 45.30 50.94 -21.02
C SER A 39 46.39 49.90 -20.75
N PRO A 40 47.35 50.15 -19.84
CA PRO A 40 48.51 49.27 -19.63
C PRO A 40 48.08 47.91 -19.02
N SER A 41 48.69 46.88 -19.56
CA SER A 41 48.52 45.47 -19.14
C SER A 41 48.81 45.27 -17.64
N ALA A 42 47.82 44.82 -16.89
CA ALA A 42 48.01 44.34 -15.52
C ALA A 42 48.66 42.98 -15.54
N VAL A 43 49.69 42.81 -14.70
CA VAL A 43 50.40 41.52 -14.44
C VAL A 43 49.38 40.55 -13.82
N PRO A 44 49.21 39.31 -14.35
CA PRO A 44 48.30 38.34 -13.77
C PRO A 44 48.76 37.90 -12.39
N THR A 45 47.94 38.14 -11.38
CA THR A 45 48.08 37.55 -10.04
C THR A 45 47.90 36.02 -10.17
N PRO A 46 48.78 35.20 -9.56
CA PRO A 46 48.66 33.72 -9.63
C PRO A 46 47.33 33.30 -8.99
N THR A 47 46.47 32.67 -9.79
CA THR A 47 45.25 32.04 -9.31
C THR A 47 45.58 30.91 -8.33
N PRO A 48 45.00 30.87 -7.12
CA PRO A 48 45.24 29.78 -6.19
C PRO A 48 44.80 28.48 -6.84
N THR A 49 45.68 27.49 -6.90
CA THR A 49 45.37 26.13 -7.33
C THR A 49 44.29 25.58 -6.42
N PRO A 50 43.11 25.14 -6.95
CA PRO A 50 42.09 24.55 -6.12
C PRO A 50 42.63 23.29 -5.43
N THR A 51 42.60 23.28 -4.11
CA THR A 51 42.88 22.08 -3.30
C THR A 51 41.90 20.99 -3.75
N PRO A 52 42.36 19.77 -4.10
CA PRO A 52 41.46 18.70 -4.48
C PRO A 52 40.51 18.41 -3.31
N ILE A 53 39.25 18.69 -3.49
CA ILE A 53 38.19 18.22 -2.57
C ILE A 53 38.20 16.70 -2.71
N SER A 54 38.60 16.02 -1.64
CA SER A 54 38.50 14.57 -1.55
C SER A 54 37.02 14.22 -1.63
N THR A 55 36.53 13.90 -2.80
CA THR A 55 35.20 13.30 -2.99
C THR A 55 35.28 11.93 -2.35
N LEU A 56 34.78 11.85 -1.10
CA LEU A 56 34.54 10.57 -0.47
C LEU A 56 33.51 9.86 -1.38
N THR A 57 33.97 8.83 -2.09
CA THR A 57 33.07 7.94 -2.81
C THR A 57 32.08 7.39 -1.79
N PRO A 58 30.79 7.55 -1.96
CA PRO A 58 29.80 6.99 -1.04
C PRO A 58 30.09 5.49 -0.91
N VAL A 59 30.24 5.00 0.31
CA VAL A 59 30.36 3.56 0.56
C VAL A 59 28.97 3.01 0.35
N VAL A 60 28.75 2.32 -0.78
CA VAL A 60 27.51 1.60 -1.05
C VAL A 60 27.33 0.57 0.03
N ASP A 61 26.27 0.68 0.82
CA ASP A 61 25.90 -0.34 1.79
C ASP A 61 25.31 -1.54 1.03
N SER A 62 26.17 -2.53 0.74
CA SER A 62 25.80 -3.74 0.00
C SER A 62 25.15 -4.81 0.88
N ARG A 63 24.90 -4.52 2.16
CA ARG A 63 24.22 -5.49 3.05
C ARG A 63 22.83 -5.82 2.51
N PRO A 64 22.39 -7.09 2.65
CA PRO A 64 21.05 -7.50 2.28
C PRO A 64 19.99 -6.73 3.09
N ARG A 65 18.80 -6.66 2.56
CA ARG A 65 17.69 -5.95 3.18
C ARG A 65 16.48 -6.87 3.32
N TRP A 66 15.68 -6.63 4.35
CA TRP A 66 14.38 -7.26 4.49
C TRP A 66 13.49 -6.88 3.30
N PRO A 67 12.97 -7.84 2.52
CA PRO A 67 12.25 -7.57 1.28
C PRO A 67 11.02 -6.70 1.44
N LEU A 68 10.32 -6.83 2.58
CA LEU A 68 9.04 -6.16 2.81
C LEU A 68 9.14 -4.85 3.60
N THR A 69 10.32 -4.52 4.14
CA THR A 69 10.55 -3.26 4.86
C THR A 69 11.72 -2.44 4.32
N GLY A 70 12.59 -3.01 3.48
CA GLY A 70 13.82 -2.34 3.04
C GLY A 70 14.86 -2.09 4.15
N ALA A 71 14.56 -2.47 5.40
CA ALA A 71 15.50 -2.37 6.52
C ALA A 71 16.71 -3.27 6.31
N LEU A 72 17.87 -2.88 6.84
CA LEU A 72 19.09 -3.69 6.75
C LEU A 72 18.87 -5.04 7.44
N LEU A 73 19.45 -6.09 6.84
CA LEU A 73 19.39 -7.46 7.30
C LEU A 73 20.81 -7.91 7.62
N ASP A 74 21.10 -8.15 8.91
CA ASP A 74 22.42 -8.53 9.35
C ASP A 74 22.75 -10.00 9.03
N ASP A 75 21.76 -10.89 9.15
CA ASP A 75 21.89 -12.31 8.84
C ASP A 75 20.87 -12.71 7.75
N PRO A 76 21.31 -13.00 6.52
CA PRO A 76 20.42 -13.45 5.45
C PRO A 76 19.61 -14.71 5.78
N ALA A 77 20.11 -15.58 6.67
CA ALA A 77 19.38 -16.78 7.08
C ALA A 77 18.10 -16.46 7.88
N ALA A 78 18.06 -15.29 8.54
CA ALA A 78 16.87 -14.86 9.26
C ALA A 78 15.67 -14.60 8.34
N ALA A 79 15.91 -14.28 7.07
CA ALA A 79 14.88 -14.05 6.06
C ALA A 79 14.53 -15.31 5.24
N ALA A 80 15.19 -16.45 5.47
CA ALA A 80 15.02 -17.67 4.66
C ALA A 80 13.71 -18.41 4.96
N HIS A 81 12.59 -17.69 4.94
CA HIS A 81 11.25 -18.24 5.13
C HIS A 81 10.21 -17.42 4.35
N ALA A 82 9.01 -18.00 4.15
CA ALA A 82 7.91 -17.34 3.47
C ALA A 82 7.35 -16.15 4.27
N ALA A 83 6.81 -15.17 3.55
CA ALA A 83 5.92 -14.19 4.15
C ALA A 83 4.57 -14.83 4.52
N VAL A 84 4.00 -14.42 5.64
CA VAL A 84 2.68 -14.86 6.10
C VAL A 84 1.75 -13.67 6.19
N ALA A 85 0.67 -13.71 5.44
CA ALA A 85 -0.42 -12.74 5.52
C ALA A 85 -1.56 -13.28 6.38
N VAL A 86 -2.28 -12.43 7.09
CA VAL A 86 -3.46 -12.83 7.88
C VAL A 86 -4.63 -11.91 7.55
N LYS A 87 -5.80 -12.48 7.32
CA LYS A 87 -7.03 -11.70 7.09
C LYS A 87 -7.60 -11.22 8.41
N VAL A 88 -7.62 -9.91 8.65
CA VAL A 88 -8.07 -9.30 9.91
C VAL A 88 -9.21 -8.31 9.65
N PRO A 89 -10.33 -8.40 10.38
CA PRO A 89 -11.43 -7.46 10.23
C PRO A 89 -11.06 -6.08 10.77
N ASP A 90 -11.66 -5.04 10.20
CA ASP A 90 -11.42 -3.64 10.61
C ASP A 90 -12.74 -2.89 10.91
N THR A 91 -13.77 -3.62 11.32
CA THR A 91 -15.04 -3.02 11.75
C THR A 91 -15.01 -2.66 13.24
N LYS A 92 -15.78 -1.65 13.65
CA LYS A 92 -15.83 -1.17 15.04
C LYS A 92 -16.07 -2.27 16.07
N VAL A 93 -16.90 -3.24 15.72
CA VAL A 93 -17.32 -4.30 16.67
C VAL A 93 -16.29 -5.43 16.80
N GLU A 94 -15.25 -5.42 15.97
CA GLU A 94 -14.19 -6.44 15.95
C GLU A 94 -12.87 -5.93 16.53
N HIS A 95 -12.81 -4.63 16.84
CA HIS A 95 -11.73 -4.06 17.62
C HIS A 95 -11.84 -4.45 19.11
N PRO A 96 -10.70 -4.45 19.84
CA PRO A 96 -9.33 -4.26 19.38
C PRO A 96 -8.76 -5.49 18.69
N GLN A 97 -7.85 -5.31 17.71
CA GLN A 97 -7.10 -6.40 17.08
C GLN A 97 -5.81 -6.69 17.87
N LEU A 98 -5.06 -7.74 17.40
CA LEU A 98 -3.77 -8.15 17.95
C LEU A 98 -2.73 -8.26 16.83
N GLY A 99 -1.48 -7.96 17.13
CA GLY A 99 -0.31 -8.25 16.31
C GLY A 99 -0.10 -7.34 15.10
N ILE A 100 -0.95 -6.33 14.85
CA ILE A 100 -0.86 -5.48 13.65
C ILE A 100 0.45 -4.67 13.60
N ASN A 101 0.97 -4.23 14.75
CA ASN A 101 2.20 -3.43 14.80
C ASN A 101 3.48 -4.19 14.44
N ASP A 102 3.43 -5.53 14.34
CA ASP A 102 4.57 -6.35 13.90
C ASP A 102 4.58 -6.60 12.39
N ALA A 103 3.53 -6.19 11.68
CA ALA A 103 3.44 -6.38 10.23
C ALA A 103 4.42 -5.47 9.48
N ASP A 104 5.07 -6.02 8.46
CA ASP A 104 5.93 -5.30 7.53
C ASP A 104 5.10 -4.45 6.56
N LEU A 105 4.04 -5.04 6.02
CA LEU A 105 3.05 -4.40 5.17
C LEU A 105 1.65 -4.63 5.77
N VAL A 106 0.76 -3.65 5.66
CA VAL A 106 -0.66 -3.83 5.98
C VAL A 106 -1.47 -3.29 4.81
N PHE A 107 -2.05 -4.19 4.00
CA PHE A 107 -3.03 -3.75 3.01
C PHE A 107 -4.37 -3.48 3.70
N VAL A 108 -4.98 -2.37 3.32
CA VAL A 108 -6.35 -2.02 3.71
C VAL A 108 -7.22 -2.16 2.47
N GLU A 109 -8.18 -3.07 2.53
CA GLU A 109 -9.07 -3.40 1.43
C GLU A 109 -10.54 -3.24 1.82
N LEU A 110 -11.44 -3.27 0.84
CA LEU A 110 -12.88 -3.21 1.07
C LEU A 110 -13.38 -4.52 1.68
N ASP A 111 -14.11 -4.44 2.80
CA ASP A 111 -14.72 -5.63 3.43
C ASP A 111 -15.88 -6.19 2.61
N GLY A 112 -16.66 -5.33 1.98
CA GLY A 112 -17.73 -5.70 1.06
C GLY A 112 -19.09 -5.96 1.70
N TYR A 113 -19.18 -5.90 3.02
CA TYR A 113 -20.46 -5.97 3.71
C TYR A 113 -20.89 -4.55 4.10
N PRO A 114 -22.04 -4.07 3.60
CA PRO A 114 -22.57 -2.79 4.05
C PRO A 114 -22.92 -2.89 5.54
N ASP A 115 -22.64 -1.83 6.29
CA ASP A 115 -23.18 -1.66 7.63
C ASP A 115 -24.67 -1.28 7.59
N ALA A 116 -25.27 -1.00 8.75
CA ALA A 116 -26.69 -0.62 8.84
C ALA A 116 -27.04 0.67 8.07
N ALA A 117 -26.05 1.50 7.74
CA ALA A 117 -26.18 2.72 6.95
C ALA A 117 -25.92 2.49 5.45
N GLY A 118 -25.64 1.25 5.03
CA GLY A 118 -25.29 0.92 3.65
C GLY A 118 -23.81 1.12 3.33
N ASP A 119 -22.96 1.27 4.33
CA ASP A 119 -21.53 1.54 4.21
C ASP A 119 -20.72 0.27 4.21
N SER A 120 -19.73 0.25 3.36
CA SER A 120 -18.75 -0.82 3.33
C SER A 120 -17.60 -0.50 4.27
N SER A 121 -17.35 -1.40 5.22
CA SER A 121 -16.19 -1.35 6.09
C SER A 121 -14.93 -1.84 5.38
N THR A 122 -13.78 -1.68 6.04
CA THR A 122 -12.48 -2.16 5.57
C THR A 122 -12.08 -3.48 6.22
N ARG A 123 -11.09 -4.13 5.61
CA ARG A 123 -10.41 -5.31 6.10
C ARG A 123 -8.90 -5.11 5.99
N LEU A 124 -8.17 -5.56 6.99
CA LEU A 124 -6.72 -5.52 6.99
C LEU A 124 -6.14 -6.84 6.48
N VAL A 125 -5.01 -6.73 5.80
CA VAL A 125 -4.16 -7.86 5.41
C VAL A 125 -2.75 -7.55 5.91
N PRO A 126 -2.47 -7.69 7.23
CA PRO A 126 -1.12 -7.60 7.73
C PRO A 126 -0.28 -8.75 7.18
N VAL A 127 0.92 -8.42 6.70
CA VAL A 127 1.91 -9.33 6.14
C VAL A 127 3.16 -9.29 7.02
N PHE A 128 3.60 -10.45 7.45
CA PHE A 128 4.69 -10.65 8.39
C PHE A 128 5.84 -11.39 7.70
N HIS A 129 7.04 -10.87 7.84
CA HIS A 129 8.27 -11.51 7.38
C HIS A 129 9.45 -11.15 8.28
N SER A 130 9.74 -9.85 8.51
CA SER A 130 10.85 -9.45 9.38
C SER A 130 10.55 -9.71 10.87
N ARG A 131 9.27 -9.76 11.23
CA ARG A 131 8.77 -10.11 12.56
C ARG A 131 7.60 -11.07 12.42
N MET A 132 7.57 -12.08 13.28
CA MET A 132 6.48 -13.05 13.37
C MET A 132 5.87 -12.95 14.78
N PRO A 133 4.76 -12.25 14.97
CA PRO A 133 4.10 -12.19 16.28
C PRO A 133 3.58 -13.56 16.68
N ASP A 134 3.47 -13.80 17.98
CA ASP A 134 2.93 -15.05 18.53
C ASP A 134 1.48 -15.27 18.11
N VAL A 135 0.70 -14.17 18.03
CA VAL A 135 -0.73 -14.24 17.72
C VAL A 135 -1.21 -12.99 16.97
N VAL A 136 -2.03 -13.22 15.97
CA VAL A 136 -2.72 -12.19 15.18
C VAL A 136 -4.21 -12.49 15.15
N GLY A 137 -5.03 -11.47 15.27
CA GLY A 137 -6.48 -11.66 15.14
C GLY A 137 -7.36 -10.48 15.55
N ALA A 138 -8.67 -10.67 15.49
CA ALA A 138 -9.34 -11.90 15.02
C ALA A 138 -9.09 -12.15 13.54
N VAL A 139 -9.30 -13.41 13.10
CA VAL A 139 -9.10 -13.82 11.70
C VAL A 139 -10.43 -13.85 10.95
N ARG A 140 -10.40 -13.47 9.67
CA ARG A 140 -11.58 -13.40 8.78
C ARG A 140 -11.35 -14.05 7.42
N SER A 141 -12.35 -13.88 6.55
CA SER A 141 -12.40 -14.53 5.23
C SER A 141 -11.52 -13.84 4.19
N LEU A 142 -11.07 -14.63 3.22
CA LEU A 142 -10.38 -14.20 2.01
C LEU A 142 -11.25 -13.30 1.13
N ARG A 143 -10.58 -12.55 0.26
CA ARG A 143 -11.18 -11.76 -0.82
C ARG A 143 -10.49 -12.07 -2.15
N PRO A 144 -11.15 -11.89 -3.30
CA PRO A 144 -10.53 -12.20 -4.59
C PRO A 144 -9.30 -11.33 -4.88
N VAL A 145 -9.24 -10.11 -4.36
CA VAL A 145 -8.08 -9.21 -4.51
C VAL A 145 -6.81 -9.74 -3.84
N ASP A 146 -6.93 -10.64 -2.86
CA ASP A 146 -5.78 -11.24 -2.16
C ASP A 146 -4.78 -11.87 -3.14
N VAL A 147 -5.26 -12.45 -4.25
CA VAL A 147 -4.38 -12.99 -5.30
C VAL A 147 -3.46 -11.89 -5.83
N ALA A 148 -4.01 -10.79 -6.31
CA ALA A 148 -3.23 -9.72 -6.93
C ALA A 148 -2.34 -8.94 -5.94
N LEU A 149 -2.69 -8.91 -4.66
CA LEU A 149 -1.90 -8.27 -3.61
C LEU A 149 -0.74 -9.15 -3.14
N LEU A 150 -0.94 -10.47 -3.04
CA LEU A 150 -0.02 -11.36 -2.33
C LEU A 150 0.76 -12.31 -3.25
N ALA A 151 0.31 -12.54 -4.49
CA ALA A 151 1.06 -13.32 -5.47
C ALA A 151 2.47 -12.77 -5.75
N PRO A 152 2.72 -11.44 -5.78
CA PRO A 152 4.08 -10.94 -5.97
C PRO A 152 5.10 -11.40 -4.92
N ILE A 153 4.64 -11.77 -3.74
CA ILE A 153 5.50 -12.20 -2.62
C ILE A 153 5.29 -13.66 -2.22
N HIS A 154 4.50 -14.40 -2.99
CA HIS A 154 4.19 -15.82 -2.76
C HIS A 154 3.75 -16.11 -1.32
N ALA A 155 2.94 -15.23 -0.73
CA ALA A 155 2.57 -15.32 0.68
C ALA A 155 1.71 -16.55 1.00
N VAL A 156 1.90 -17.06 2.20
CA VAL A 156 0.95 -17.97 2.87
C VAL A 156 -0.13 -17.12 3.54
N ILE A 157 -1.42 -17.46 3.36
CA ILE A 157 -2.53 -16.65 3.86
C ILE A 157 -3.30 -17.37 4.97
N GLY A 158 -3.30 -16.78 6.16
CA GLY A 158 -4.15 -17.17 7.28
C GLY A 158 -5.57 -16.60 7.15
N SER A 159 -6.59 -17.48 7.16
CA SER A 159 -7.99 -17.08 7.01
C SER A 159 -8.97 -18.06 7.67
N THR A 160 -10.25 -17.65 7.76
CA THR A 160 -11.34 -18.55 8.17
C THR A 160 -12.08 -19.17 6.98
N GLY A 161 -11.54 -19.05 5.76
CA GLY A 161 -12.19 -19.48 4.51
C GLY A 161 -12.76 -18.30 3.73
N ALA A 162 -13.65 -18.60 2.78
CA ALA A 162 -14.34 -17.58 1.96
C ALA A 162 -15.66 -18.11 1.38
N ALA A 163 -16.28 -17.35 0.47
CA ALA A 163 -17.30 -17.87 -0.43
C ALA A 163 -16.68 -18.96 -1.35
N GLY A 164 -17.43 -20.01 -1.65
CA GLY A 164 -16.87 -21.18 -2.36
C GLY A 164 -16.24 -20.84 -3.72
N TRP A 165 -16.77 -19.85 -4.44
CA TRP A 165 -16.14 -19.39 -5.68
C TRP A 165 -14.81 -18.63 -5.43
N VAL A 166 -14.67 -17.89 -4.32
CA VAL A 166 -13.42 -17.20 -3.95
C VAL A 166 -12.35 -18.23 -3.58
N GLU A 167 -12.70 -19.25 -2.80
CA GLU A 167 -11.77 -20.34 -2.47
C GLU A 167 -11.28 -21.07 -3.74
N ARG A 168 -12.19 -21.30 -4.70
CA ARG A 168 -11.81 -21.88 -6.00
C ARG A 168 -10.87 -20.95 -6.78
N TYR A 169 -11.19 -19.65 -6.86
CA TYR A 169 -10.37 -18.67 -7.54
C TYR A 169 -8.95 -18.58 -6.95
N LEU A 170 -8.81 -18.57 -5.62
CA LEU A 170 -7.49 -18.61 -4.98
C LEU A 170 -6.81 -19.98 -5.22
N GLY A 171 -7.56 -21.07 -5.22
CA GLY A 171 -7.04 -22.40 -5.57
C GLY A 171 -6.47 -22.49 -6.98
N ASP A 172 -7.09 -21.82 -7.95
CA ASP A 172 -6.57 -21.72 -9.32
C ASP A 172 -5.23 -20.96 -9.38
N HIS A 173 -4.93 -20.11 -8.39
CA HIS A 173 -3.68 -19.36 -8.25
C HIS A 173 -2.73 -19.94 -7.19
N GLN A 174 -2.95 -21.16 -6.73
CA GLN A 174 -2.14 -21.78 -5.67
C GLN A 174 -0.65 -21.91 -6.00
N ALA A 175 -0.26 -21.74 -7.27
CA ALA A 175 1.14 -21.69 -7.68
C ALA A 175 1.90 -20.50 -7.08
N VAL A 176 1.22 -19.39 -6.89
CA VAL A 176 1.80 -18.09 -6.52
C VAL A 176 1.27 -17.51 -5.21
N VAL A 177 0.18 -18.05 -4.66
CA VAL A 177 -0.35 -17.67 -3.35
C VAL A 177 -0.90 -18.90 -2.64
N ASP A 178 -0.51 -19.11 -1.38
CA ASP A 178 -1.00 -20.26 -0.61
C ASP A 178 -2.12 -19.84 0.35
N ALA A 179 -3.35 -20.07 -0.06
CA ALA A 179 -4.57 -19.80 0.72
C ALA A 179 -5.29 -21.06 1.21
N ALA A 180 -4.68 -22.24 1.04
CA ALA A 180 -5.28 -23.54 1.39
C ALA A 180 -5.35 -23.78 2.91
N HIS A 181 -4.51 -23.11 3.68
CA HIS A 181 -4.31 -23.36 5.11
C HIS A 181 -5.26 -22.54 5.99
N THR A 182 -6.57 -22.65 5.73
CA THR A 182 -7.62 -21.99 6.52
C THR A 182 -7.73 -22.59 7.93
N TYR A 183 -8.43 -21.89 8.84
CA TYR A 183 -8.71 -22.37 10.19
C TYR A 183 -9.26 -23.82 10.22
N LEU A 184 -10.22 -24.13 9.32
CA LEU A 184 -10.81 -25.47 9.28
C LEU A 184 -9.87 -26.52 8.68
N ALA A 185 -9.10 -26.15 7.64
CA ALA A 185 -8.19 -27.06 6.95
C ALA A 185 -6.99 -27.48 7.83
N THR A 186 -6.56 -26.59 8.74
CA THR A 186 -5.39 -26.83 9.61
C THR A 186 -5.76 -27.06 11.06
N LYS A 187 -6.99 -27.49 11.33
CA LYS A 187 -7.46 -27.77 12.69
C LYS A 187 -6.57 -28.81 13.39
N GLY A 188 -6.11 -28.48 14.59
CA GLY A 188 -5.26 -29.35 15.40
C GLY A 188 -3.75 -29.21 15.15
N THR A 189 -3.31 -28.41 14.18
CA THR A 189 -1.88 -28.16 13.91
C THR A 189 -1.25 -27.11 14.83
N GLY A 190 -2.07 -26.33 15.54
CA GLY A 190 -1.64 -25.17 16.32
C GLY A 190 -1.50 -23.89 15.50
N ALA A 191 -1.76 -23.90 14.18
CA ALA A 191 -1.73 -22.71 13.34
C ALA A 191 -2.81 -21.68 13.75
N TYR A 192 -3.88 -22.16 14.37
CA TYR A 192 -4.95 -21.31 14.90
C TYR A 192 -5.38 -21.73 16.31
N SER A 193 -5.87 -20.76 17.05
CA SER A 193 -6.48 -20.96 18.36
C SER A 193 -7.81 -20.21 18.47
N ILE A 194 -8.57 -20.50 19.52
CA ILE A 194 -9.80 -19.79 19.85
C ILE A 194 -9.60 -19.00 21.14
N ASP A 195 -9.72 -17.69 21.06
CA ASP A 195 -9.82 -16.80 22.21
C ASP A 195 -11.23 -16.93 22.82
N GLN A 196 -11.33 -17.69 23.91
CA GLN A 196 -12.61 -17.96 24.58
C GLN A 196 -13.28 -16.69 25.11
N SER A 197 -12.52 -15.64 25.42
CA SER A 197 -13.08 -14.36 25.91
C SER A 197 -13.87 -13.61 24.84
N ARG A 198 -13.63 -13.93 23.55
CA ARG A 198 -14.30 -13.32 22.40
C ARG A 198 -15.44 -14.16 21.82
N VAL A 199 -15.64 -15.38 22.33
CA VAL A 199 -16.76 -16.24 21.94
C VAL A 199 -18.07 -15.63 22.45
N ARG A 200 -19.09 -15.56 21.60
CA ARG A 200 -20.36 -14.97 21.91
C ARG A 200 -21.49 -15.98 21.77
N THR A 201 -22.43 -15.96 22.69
CA THR A 201 -23.69 -16.69 22.55
C THR A 201 -24.84 -15.71 22.46
N VAL A 202 -25.56 -15.76 21.34
CA VAL A 202 -26.73 -14.89 21.07
C VAL A 202 -27.91 -15.78 20.75
N ARG A 203 -28.99 -15.67 21.52
CA ARG A 203 -30.22 -16.48 21.35
C ARG A 203 -29.93 -17.98 21.26
N GLY A 204 -29.06 -18.50 22.13
CA GLY A 204 -28.68 -19.91 22.18
C GLY A 204 -27.72 -20.40 21.10
N LYS A 205 -27.32 -19.55 20.16
CA LYS A 205 -26.33 -19.87 19.12
C LYS A 205 -24.97 -19.28 19.47
N THR A 206 -23.92 -20.12 19.44
CA THR A 206 -22.53 -19.72 19.70
C THR A 206 -21.87 -19.22 18.40
N TYR A 207 -21.17 -18.10 18.52
CA TYR A 207 -20.45 -17.45 17.42
C TYR A 207 -18.96 -17.34 17.74
N TYR A 208 -18.11 -17.76 16.80
CA TYR A 208 -16.65 -17.72 16.87
C TYR A 208 -16.05 -16.66 15.95
N ASP A 209 -16.89 -15.84 15.33
CA ASP A 209 -16.54 -14.87 14.30
C ASP A 209 -15.52 -13.81 14.71
N ARG A 210 -15.28 -13.63 16.01
CA ARG A 210 -14.28 -12.71 16.58
C ARG A 210 -13.23 -13.40 17.43
N ALA A 211 -13.26 -14.72 17.50
CA ALA A 211 -12.52 -15.53 18.44
C ALA A 211 -11.39 -16.34 17.79
N VAL A 212 -11.38 -16.48 16.46
CA VAL A 212 -10.32 -17.21 15.76
C VAL A 212 -9.07 -16.34 15.70
N MET A 213 -7.96 -16.87 16.22
CA MET A 213 -6.64 -16.26 16.21
C MET A 213 -5.70 -17.08 15.35
N CYS A 214 -4.76 -16.44 14.66
CA CYS A 214 -3.72 -17.09 13.86
C CYS A 214 -2.36 -16.98 14.57
N HIS A 215 -1.54 -18.03 14.46
CA HIS A 215 -0.15 -18.09 14.87
C HIS A 215 0.74 -18.10 13.63
N PRO A 216 1.20 -16.93 13.09
CA PRO A 216 1.83 -16.83 11.79
C PRO A 216 3.03 -17.75 11.59
N ALA A 217 3.93 -17.84 12.56
CA ALA A 217 5.10 -18.71 12.47
C ALA A 217 4.74 -20.21 12.41
N VAL A 218 3.66 -20.62 13.07
CA VAL A 218 3.16 -22.01 12.98
C VAL A 218 2.50 -22.23 11.62
N LEU A 219 1.68 -21.29 11.17
CA LEU A 219 1.02 -21.37 9.87
C LEU A 219 2.04 -21.50 8.73
N GLY A 220 3.10 -20.67 8.71
CA GLY A 220 4.17 -20.75 7.71
C GLY A 220 4.85 -22.12 7.68
N ARG A 221 5.08 -22.74 8.83
CA ARG A 221 5.65 -24.10 8.90
C ARG A 221 4.67 -25.18 8.41
N VAL A 222 3.39 -25.04 8.70
CA VAL A 222 2.35 -25.99 8.27
C VAL A 222 2.14 -25.93 6.76
N ALA A 223 2.26 -24.77 6.15
CA ALA A 223 2.09 -24.58 4.72
C ALA A 223 3.10 -25.36 3.88
N GLY A 224 4.34 -25.51 4.33
CA GLY A 224 5.39 -26.32 3.70
C GLY A 224 5.88 -25.82 2.34
N ARG A 225 4.96 -25.43 1.45
CA ARG A 225 5.25 -25.05 0.07
C ARG A 225 6.12 -23.80 -0.07
N PHE A 226 5.90 -22.80 0.78
CA PHE A 226 6.65 -21.56 0.81
C PHE A 226 7.51 -21.44 2.07
N ALA A 227 7.80 -22.55 2.72
CA ALA A 227 8.59 -22.56 3.96
C ALA A 227 10.06 -22.21 3.75
N GLU A 228 10.54 -22.28 2.51
CA GLU A 228 11.92 -22.00 2.13
C GLU A 228 12.00 -20.77 1.24
N GLY A 229 12.91 -19.89 1.57
CA GLY A 229 13.21 -18.71 0.79
C GLY A 229 12.42 -17.44 1.16
N PRO A 230 13.07 -16.29 1.02
CA PRO A 230 12.46 -15.00 1.26
C PRO A 230 11.50 -14.62 0.13
N PRO A 231 10.49 -13.78 0.39
CA PRO A 231 9.73 -13.12 -0.65
C PRO A 231 10.63 -12.18 -1.46
N GLN A 232 10.21 -11.81 -2.66
CA GLN A 232 10.86 -10.70 -3.37
C GLN A 232 10.48 -9.35 -2.75
N ALA A 233 11.26 -8.30 -3.05
CA ALA A 233 10.95 -6.95 -2.60
C ALA A 233 9.60 -6.48 -3.17
N TYR A 234 8.73 -5.97 -2.30
CA TYR A 234 7.40 -5.51 -2.71
C TYR A 234 7.38 -4.05 -3.14
N LEU A 235 8.20 -3.21 -2.51
CA LEU A 235 8.28 -1.78 -2.78
C LEU A 235 9.71 -1.38 -3.22
N PRO A 236 9.85 -0.28 -3.99
CA PRO A 236 11.14 0.23 -4.43
C PRO A 236 11.84 0.99 -3.29
N TRP A 237 12.51 0.28 -2.41
CA TRP A 237 13.16 0.83 -1.22
C TRP A 237 14.28 1.80 -1.58
N ALA A 238 14.33 2.94 -0.89
CA ALA A 238 15.47 3.84 -0.90
C ALA A 238 16.71 3.13 -0.32
N THR A 239 17.86 3.43 -0.89
CA THR A 239 19.15 2.90 -0.44
C THR A 239 19.96 3.98 0.29
N SER A 240 21.18 3.67 0.71
CA SER A 240 22.08 4.67 1.28
C SER A 240 22.54 5.74 0.27
N GLU A 241 22.38 5.47 -1.03
CA GLU A 241 22.74 6.40 -2.11
C GLU A 241 21.56 7.28 -2.55
N ASP A 242 20.33 6.80 -2.35
CA ASP A 242 19.12 7.45 -2.81
C ASP A 242 18.26 7.86 -1.61
N ALA A 243 18.09 9.16 -1.42
CA ALA A 243 17.15 9.67 -0.42
C ALA A 243 15.70 9.24 -0.73
N PRO A 244 14.84 9.05 0.29
CA PRO A 244 13.42 8.85 0.08
C PRO A 244 12.79 9.98 -0.74
N SER A 245 11.90 9.66 -1.66
CA SER A 245 11.27 10.67 -2.52
C SER A 245 10.53 11.76 -1.74
N THR A 246 10.10 11.47 -0.53
CA THR A 246 9.42 12.42 0.36
C THR A 246 10.30 13.55 0.87
N ASP A 247 11.63 13.45 0.80
CA ASP A 247 12.53 14.52 1.23
C ASP A 247 12.29 15.83 0.44
N ALA A 248 11.86 15.72 -0.82
CA ALA A 248 11.44 16.84 -1.66
C ALA A 248 9.90 17.07 -1.63
N GLY A 249 9.15 16.29 -0.85
CA GLY A 249 7.69 16.31 -0.82
C GLY A 249 7.07 17.52 -0.11
N SER A 250 5.76 17.68 -0.21
CA SER A 250 4.97 18.68 0.50
C SER A 250 4.64 18.23 1.93
N PRO A 251 4.31 19.14 2.88
CA PRO A 251 3.88 18.77 4.22
C PRO A 251 2.70 17.79 4.22
N ALA A 252 2.74 16.79 5.11
CA ALA A 252 1.70 15.80 5.29
C ALA A 252 1.70 15.30 6.75
N ASN A 253 1.56 16.25 7.71
CA ASN A 253 1.48 15.89 9.12
C ASN A 253 0.18 15.17 9.47
N ARG A 254 -0.85 15.35 8.66
CA ARG A 254 -2.11 14.64 8.75
C ARG A 254 -2.51 14.11 7.38
N VAL A 255 -2.82 12.82 7.30
CA VAL A 255 -3.32 12.15 6.09
C VAL A 255 -4.71 11.62 6.38
N VAL A 256 -5.69 11.97 5.54
CA VAL A 256 -7.07 11.50 5.64
C VAL A 256 -7.41 10.70 4.39
N VAL A 257 -7.75 9.43 4.56
CA VAL A 257 -8.07 8.50 3.49
C VAL A 257 -9.55 8.11 3.60
N PRO A 258 -10.44 8.73 2.81
CA PRO A 258 -11.85 8.38 2.82
C PRO A 258 -12.11 7.07 2.06
N TRP A 259 -12.90 6.21 2.67
CA TRP A 259 -13.34 4.92 2.12
C TRP A 259 -14.79 4.95 1.67
N LYS A 260 -15.48 6.05 1.97
CA LYS A 260 -16.86 6.28 1.60
C LYS A 260 -17.02 7.68 1.01
N ARG A 261 -17.97 7.83 0.13
CA ARG A 261 -18.34 9.13 -0.44
C ARG A 261 -18.79 10.09 0.69
N GLY A 262 -18.21 11.29 0.71
CA GLY A 262 -18.52 12.32 1.70
C GLY A 262 -17.76 12.20 3.02
N ASP A 263 -16.62 11.50 3.04
CA ASP A 263 -15.65 11.41 4.15
C ASP A 263 -16.22 10.85 5.48
N SER A 264 -17.44 10.29 5.47
CA SER A 264 -18.09 9.76 6.67
C SER A 264 -17.47 8.47 7.20
N TYR A 265 -16.61 7.82 6.41
CA TYR A 265 -15.79 6.67 6.82
C TYR A 265 -14.38 6.89 6.29
N ALA A 266 -13.52 7.51 7.10
CA ALA A 266 -12.15 7.83 6.73
C ALA A 266 -11.16 7.32 7.75
N MET A 267 -10.05 6.75 7.29
CA MET A 267 -8.87 6.50 8.11
C MET A 267 -8.05 7.77 8.21
N THR A 268 -7.52 8.04 9.38
CA THR A 268 -6.68 9.22 9.60
C THR A 268 -5.34 8.77 10.17
N TYR A 269 -4.29 9.43 9.69
CA TYR A 269 -2.92 9.22 10.15
C TYR A 269 -2.34 10.57 10.57
N ASP A 270 -1.98 10.70 11.84
CA ASP A 270 -1.34 11.89 12.38
C ASP A 270 0.14 11.61 12.60
N TYR A 271 1.02 12.44 12.03
CA TYR A 271 2.47 12.30 12.18
C TYR A 271 2.92 12.75 13.55
N ASP A 272 3.61 11.88 14.25
CA ASP A 272 4.30 12.18 15.50
C ASP A 272 5.78 12.42 15.22
N ALA A 273 6.18 13.68 15.14
CA ALA A 273 7.56 14.06 14.84
C ALA A 273 8.57 13.59 15.91
N GLY A 274 8.13 13.42 17.16
CA GLY A 274 8.98 12.91 18.24
C GLY A 274 9.30 11.43 18.10
N ALA A 275 8.36 10.64 17.55
CA ALA A 275 8.53 9.22 17.29
C ALA A 275 8.97 8.92 15.85
N GLY A 276 8.83 9.87 14.93
CA GLY A 276 9.08 9.66 13.50
C GLY A 276 8.06 8.78 12.80
N LEU A 277 6.86 8.64 13.35
CA LEU A 277 5.85 7.66 12.91
C LEU A 277 4.49 8.31 12.70
N TYR A 278 3.66 7.73 11.84
CA TYR A 278 2.24 8.05 11.74
C TYR A 278 1.42 7.19 12.72
N ARG A 279 0.45 7.82 13.39
CA ARG A 279 -0.50 7.16 14.30
C ARG A 279 -1.85 7.02 13.62
N ARG A 280 -2.30 5.80 13.39
CA ARG A 280 -3.59 5.51 12.74
C ARG A 280 -4.77 5.78 13.66
N SER A 281 -5.85 6.33 13.10
CA SER A 281 -7.15 6.46 13.75
C SER A 281 -8.25 5.97 12.82
N MET A 282 -9.28 5.40 13.42
CA MET A 282 -10.50 4.91 12.77
C MET A 282 -11.57 6.01 12.77
N PRO A 283 -12.65 5.89 12.00
CA PRO A 283 -13.75 6.84 12.01
C PRO A 283 -14.37 7.09 13.41
N TRP A 284 -14.21 6.13 14.33
CA TRP A 284 -14.75 6.18 15.69
C TRP A 284 -13.71 6.51 16.77
N GLY A 285 -12.46 6.80 16.43
CA GLY A 285 -11.40 7.17 17.36
C GLY A 285 -10.05 6.52 17.09
N GLN A 286 -9.18 6.59 18.06
CA GLN A 286 -7.82 6.05 17.97
C GLN A 286 -7.82 4.55 17.66
N HIS A 287 -6.97 4.11 16.75
CA HIS A 287 -6.74 2.69 16.53
C HIS A 287 -5.79 2.15 17.61
N VAL A 288 -6.35 1.41 18.56
CA VAL A 288 -5.65 0.84 19.70
C VAL A 288 -5.77 -0.67 19.63
N LEU A 289 -4.67 -1.38 19.85
CA LEU A 289 -4.61 -2.85 19.92
C LEU A 289 -5.02 -3.35 21.31
N GLN A 290 -5.17 -4.67 21.44
CA GLN A 290 -5.62 -5.30 22.71
C GLN A 290 -4.64 -5.07 23.87
N ASP A 291 -3.36 -4.90 23.58
CA ASP A 291 -2.32 -4.58 24.57
C ASP A 291 -2.28 -3.10 24.99
N GLY A 292 -3.18 -2.28 24.46
CA GLY A 292 -3.25 -0.84 24.68
C GLY A 292 -2.33 0.00 23.79
N SER A 293 -1.48 -0.60 22.95
CA SER A 293 -0.61 0.13 22.04
C SER A 293 -1.38 0.79 20.90
N ARG A 294 -0.91 1.96 20.42
CA ARG A 294 -1.43 2.62 19.23
C ARG A 294 -0.93 1.90 17.97
N VAL A 295 -1.79 1.74 16.97
CA VAL A 295 -1.34 1.33 15.65
C VAL A 295 -0.56 2.47 15.01
N THR A 296 0.67 2.15 14.58
CA THR A 296 1.62 3.09 13.98
C THR A 296 2.25 2.52 12.73
N THR A 297 2.78 3.40 11.88
CA THR A 297 3.51 3.02 10.68
C THR A 297 4.56 4.07 10.31
N ASP A 298 5.62 3.65 9.63
CA ASP A 298 6.64 4.56 9.09
C ASP A 298 6.16 5.21 7.79
N ASN A 299 5.43 4.44 6.97
CA ASN A 299 5.02 4.81 5.62
C ASN A 299 3.51 4.63 5.43
N ILE A 300 2.91 5.52 4.64
CA ILE A 300 1.54 5.38 4.14
C ILE A 300 1.60 5.46 2.61
N LEU A 301 1.09 4.44 1.94
CA LEU A 301 0.98 4.39 0.49
C LEU A 301 -0.50 4.27 0.12
N VAL A 302 -1.06 5.31 -0.46
CA VAL A 302 -2.45 5.29 -0.93
C VAL A 302 -2.46 4.97 -2.41
N VAL A 303 -3.01 3.82 -2.78
CA VAL A 303 -3.15 3.32 -4.15
C VAL A 303 -4.63 3.42 -4.53
N LYS A 304 -5.02 4.45 -5.24
CA LYS A 304 -6.42 4.62 -5.67
C LYS A 304 -6.71 3.72 -6.86
N ALA A 305 -7.72 2.86 -6.75
CA ALA A 305 -8.07 1.88 -7.78
C ALA A 305 -9.59 1.86 -8.02
N GLY A 306 -9.98 1.36 -9.19
CA GLY A 306 -11.39 1.04 -9.47
C GLY A 306 -11.90 0.00 -8.47
N LEU A 307 -13.16 0.11 -8.09
CA LEU A 307 -13.85 -0.87 -7.23
C LEU A 307 -15.02 -1.47 -7.98
N ASP A 308 -15.19 -2.78 -7.88
CA ASP A 308 -16.32 -3.51 -8.46
C ASP A 308 -16.76 -4.65 -7.55
N ARG A 309 -17.88 -5.25 -7.86
CA ARG A 309 -18.33 -6.50 -7.23
C ARG A 309 -18.36 -7.61 -8.28
N VAL A 310 -17.49 -8.59 -8.09
CA VAL A 310 -17.22 -9.62 -9.09
C VAL A 310 -17.59 -11.01 -8.58
N LYS A 311 -17.84 -11.91 -9.53
CA LYS A 311 -17.86 -13.35 -9.35
C LYS A 311 -17.09 -14.00 -10.50
N LEU A 312 -15.78 -14.24 -10.28
CA LEU A 312 -14.83 -14.58 -11.33
C LEU A 312 -14.88 -16.04 -11.77
N THR A 313 -15.38 -16.94 -10.90
CA THR A 313 -15.51 -18.36 -11.19
C THR A 313 -16.86 -18.92 -10.72
N ALA A 314 -17.21 -20.11 -11.18
CA ALA A 314 -18.36 -20.84 -10.66
C ALA A 314 -18.15 -21.23 -9.19
N GLY A 315 -19.21 -21.30 -8.40
CA GLY A 315 -19.18 -21.69 -7.00
C GLY A 315 -20.25 -21.02 -6.17
N GLU A 316 -20.38 -21.42 -4.92
CA GLU A 316 -21.33 -20.85 -3.98
C GLU A 316 -20.91 -19.44 -3.54
N GLY A 317 -21.90 -18.63 -3.19
CA GLY A 317 -21.71 -17.25 -2.73
C GLY A 317 -22.09 -16.21 -3.79
N GLY A 318 -22.34 -14.99 -3.32
CA GLY A 318 -22.61 -13.80 -4.13
C GLY A 318 -21.35 -13.17 -4.71
N ALA A 319 -21.52 -12.05 -5.39
CA ALA A 319 -20.41 -11.22 -5.84
C ALA A 319 -19.68 -10.61 -4.63
N GLU A 320 -18.34 -10.62 -4.66
CA GLU A 320 -17.46 -10.07 -3.63
C GLU A 320 -16.77 -8.79 -4.13
N PRO A 321 -16.33 -7.91 -3.24
CA PRO A 321 -15.62 -6.70 -3.64
C PRO A 321 -14.27 -7.04 -4.26
N MET A 322 -13.90 -6.27 -5.28
CA MET A 322 -12.63 -6.41 -5.99
C MET A 322 -12.04 -5.02 -6.26
N HIS A 323 -10.79 -4.84 -5.90
CA HIS A 323 -10.00 -3.72 -6.35
C HIS A 323 -9.41 -4.05 -7.72
N LEU A 324 -9.70 -3.23 -8.70
CA LEU A 324 -9.27 -3.44 -10.10
C LEU A 324 -7.81 -2.96 -10.25
N ILE A 325 -6.88 -3.79 -9.80
CA ILE A 325 -5.45 -3.49 -9.78
C ILE A 325 -4.61 -4.34 -10.74
N THR A 326 -5.19 -5.35 -11.38
CA THR A 326 -4.50 -6.20 -12.37
C THR A 326 -4.65 -5.60 -13.76
N ASP A 327 -3.54 -5.53 -14.52
CA ASP A 327 -3.44 -4.88 -15.83
C ASP A 327 -4.03 -3.45 -15.80
N ALA A 328 -3.67 -2.68 -14.77
CA ALA A 328 -4.28 -1.42 -14.45
C ALA A 328 -3.25 -0.36 -14.03
N SER A 329 -3.72 0.88 -13.94
CA SER A 329 -2.96 2.01 -13.44
C SER A 329 -3.89 3.02 -12.77
N GLY A 330 -3.32 3.89 -11.94
CA GLY A 330 -4.08 4.94 -11.27
C GLY A 330 -3.19 5.87 -10.46
N PRO A 331 -3.76 6.87 -9.81
CA PRO A 331 -3.00 7.79 -8.97
C PRO A 331 -2.60 7.14 -7.64
N PHE A 332 -1.40 7.49 -7.15
CA PHE A 332 -0.98 7.19 -5.78
C PHE A 332 -0.54 8.43 -5.02
N ILE A 333 -0.54 8.33 -3.70
CA ILE A 333 0.09 9.27 -2.76
C ILE A 333 0.96 8.44 -1.83
N TYR A 334 2.20 8.88 -1.62
CA TYR A 334 3.11 8.26 -0.67
C TYR A 334 3.52 9.26 0.39
N CYS A 335 3.43 8.87 1.67
CA CYS A 335 3.75 9.73 2.82
C CYS A 335 4.79 9.04 3.72
N HIS A 336 5.81 9.82 4.12
CA HIS A 336 6.84 9.44 5.08
C HIS A 336 7.41 10.70 5.73
N GLY A 337 7.80 10.63 7.01
CA GLY A 337 8.48 11.73 7.70
C GLY A 337 7.68 13.04 7.76
N GLY A 338 6.35 12.99 7.80
CA GLY A 338 5.49 14.17 7.79
C GLY A 338 5.40 14.86 6.43
N ARG A 339 5.80 14.21 5.34
CA ARG A 339 5.81 14.75 3.97
C ARG A 339 5.18 13.76 3.00
N ALA A 340 4.69 14.27 1.86
CA ALA A 340 4.04 13.47 0.83
C ALA A 340 4.54 13.80 -0.58
N VAL A 341 4.54 12.79 -1.45
CA VAL A 341 4.67 12.89 -2.90
C VAL A 341 3.54 12.13 -3.57
N SER A 342 3.28 12.42 -4.85
CA SER A 342 2.25 11.75 -5.62
C SER A 342 2.72 11.40 -7.02
N GLY A 343 1.99 10.50 -7.66
CA GLY A 343 2.29 10.06 -9.02
C GLY A 343 1.29 9.06 -9.53
N THR A 344 1.75 8.19 -10.44
CA THR A 344 0.95 7.13 -11.05
C THR A 344 1.52 5.76 -10.70
N TRP A 345 0.67 4.88 -10.18
CA TRP A 345 1.00 3.47 -10.06
C TRP A 345 0.59 2.71 -11.32
N THR A 346 1.32 1.64 -11.61
CA THR A 346 1.00 0.64 -12.64
C THR A 346 1.15 -0.75 -12.05
N LYS A 347 0.36 -1.70 -12.51
CA LYS A 347 0.52 -3.11 -12.20
C LYS A 347 0.06 -3.91 -13.41
N GLY A 348 0.85 -4.89 -13.83
CA GLY A 348 0.49 -5.87 -14.84
C GLY A 348 -0.27 -7.05 -14.26
N GLY A 349 0.08 -8.27 -14.68
CA GLY A 349 -0.54 -9.50 -14.18
C GLY A 349 -0.45 -9.68 -12.66
N VAL A 350 -1.11 -10.71 -12.16
CA VAL A 350 -1.25 -10.93 -10.69
C VAL A 350 0.08 -11.04 -9.96
N GLU A 351 1.09 -11.64 -10.58
CA GLU A 351 2.42 -11.88 -9.98
C GLU A 351 3.34 -10.65 -10.04
N GLN A 352 3.03 -9.66 -10.86
CA GLN A 352 3.87 -8.47 -10.97
C GLN A 352 3.59 -7.52 -9.80
N PRO A 353 4.63 -6.99 -9.13
CA PRO A 353 4.45 -5.97 -8.11
C PRO A 353 3.96 -4.66 -8.73
N PHE A 354 3.55 -3.72 -7.90
CA PHE A 354 3.26 -2.36 -8.34
C PHE A 354 4.53 -1.65 -8.82
N GLY A 355 4.42 -0.93 -9.93
CA GLY A 355 5.36 0.10 -10.35
C GLY A 355 4.85 1.48 -9.93
N PHE A 356 5.75 2.39 -9.56
CA PHE A 356 5.38 3.74 -9.13
C PHE A 356 6.26 4.78 -9.82
N THR A 357 5.62 5.74 -10.48
CA THR A 357 6.29 6.86 -11.17
C THR A 357 5.76 8.17 -10.61
N LEU A 358 6.64 9.04 -10.14
CA LEU A 358 6.29 10.36 -9.62
C LEU A 358 5.79 11.30 -10.71
N ALA A 359 5.21 12.42 -10.33
CA ALA A 359 4.65 13.40 -11.27
C ALA A 359 5.70 14.00 -12.23
N ASP A 360 6.98 14.00 -11.84
CA ASP A 360 8.11 14.46 -12.66
C ASP A 360 8.69 13.36 -13.57
N GLY A 361 8.11 12.15 -13.54
CA GLY A 361 8.56 10.99 -14.33
C GLY A 361 9.64 10.14 -13.65
N SER A 362 10.18 10.55 -12.51
CA SER A 362 11.15 9.76 -11.77
C SER A 362 10.51 8.57 -11.03
N PRO A 363 11.27 7.49 -10.76
CA PRO A 363 10.76 6.37 -9.97
C PRO A 363 10.61 6.77 -8.49
N LEU A 364 9.57 6.24 -7.83
CA LEU A 364 9.41 6.37 -6.38
C LEU A 364 10.56 5.67 -5.64
N ARG A 365 11.01 6.28 -4.54
CA ARG A 365 11.94 5.71 -3.55
C ARG A 365 11.24 5.71 -2.20
N VAL A 366 10.90 4.53 -1.69
CA VAL A 366 10.19 4.34 -0.40
C VAL A 366 11.22 4.25 0.73
N ALA A 367 11.04 5.03 1.78
CA ALA A 367 11.88 4.94 2.97
C ALA A 367 11.77 3.55 3.62
N PRO A 368 12.87 2.94 4.07
CA PRO A 368 12.80 1.69 4.82
C PRO A 368 11.91 1.83 6.05
N GLY A 369 11.04 0.84 6.27
CA GLY A 369 10.10 0.81 7.39
C GLY A 369 8.80 0.08 7.05
N ARG A 370 7.93 -0.04 8.05
CA ARG A 370 6.60 -0.65 7.92
C ARG A 370 5.69 0.24 7.10
N THR A 371 4.83 -0.36 6.27
CA THR A 371 4.00 0.40 5.35
C THR A 371 2.53 -0.01 5.43
N PHE A 372 1.63 0.95 5.66
CA PHE A 372 0.21 0.79 5.37
C PHE A 372 -0.07 1.13 3.91
N VAL A 373 -0.70 0.19 3.21
CA VAL A 373 -1.12 0.35 1.81
C VAL A 373 -2.64 0.45 1.78
N GLU A 374 -3.15 1.66 1.68
CA GLU A 374 -4.59 1.96 1.59
C GLU A 374 -5.04 1.86 0.13
N LEU A 375 -6.12 1.11 -0.14
CA LEU A 375 -6.67 0.90 -1.49
C LEU A 375 -8.08 1.53 -1.65
N PRO A 376 -8.26 2.84 -1.45
CA PRO A 376 -9.57 3.46 -1.64
C PRO A 376 -9.96 3.52 -3.11
N GLY A 377 -11.25 3.78 -3.38
CA GLY A 377 -11.77 3.99 -4.73
C GLY A 377 -11.14 5.18 -5.44
N LEU A 378 -11.21 5.20 -6.78
CA LEU A 378 -10.68 6.31 -7.60
C LEU A 378 -11.23 7.67 -7.18
N GLU A 379 -12.49 7.72 -6.74
CA GLU A 379 -13.19 8.93 -6.33
C GLU A 379 -12.82 9.45 -4.92
N ALA A 380 -11.96 8.71 -4.19
CA ALA A 380 -11.56 9.11 -2.85
C ALA A 380 -10.78 10.42 -2.88
N ASN A 381 -11.22 11.42 -2.12
CA ASN A 381 -10.56 12.69 -1.97
C ASN A 381 -9.57 12.63 -0.79
N VAL A 382 -8.39 12.06 -1.04
CA VAL A 382 -7.35 11.94 -0.02
C VAL A 382 -6.75 13.30 0.27
N ALA A 383 -6.70 13.69 1.55
CA ALA A 383 -6.14 14.96 1.99
C ALA A 383 -4.83 14.74 2.76
N CYS A 384 -3.81 15.54 2.41
CA CYS A 384 -2.53 15.63 3.14
C CYS A 384 -2.35 17.09 3.57
N THR A 385 -2.12 17.34 4.89
CA THR A 385 -1.97 18.68 5.46
C THR A 385 -0.83 18.77 6.47
#